data_37a0585c52d3f62b9d7207d7d17c140d
#
_entry.id   37a0585c52d3f62b9d7207d7d17c140d
#
_cell.length_a   1.000
_cell.length_b   1.000
_cell.length_c   1.000
_cell.angle_alpha   90.00
_cell.angle_beta   90.00
_cell.angle_gamma   90.00
#
_symmetry.space_group_name_H-M   'P 1'
#
loop_
_entity.id
_entity.type
_entity.pdbx_description
1 polymer ?
#
loop_
_entity_poly.entity_id
_entity_poly.type
_entity_poly.pdbx_seq_one_letter_code
_entity_poly.pdbx_strand_id
1 'polypeptide(L)'
;CWQNDVCYILKSDFKKFDELIKKFFENDKISKISNDLKFDIKTLNKKKISIHGDIFDIKLAHYLINPDISHDLINLSSNYLNISIRKKFEELNDYEVSNIIYKLKKLLKSDLEKFDQIKLYSKIEIPLLKTLAKMEIEGINLDIKFLKKLSKRTANELDNITKKIYELSGE
;
A
#
# COMPACT_ATOMS: atom_id res chain seq x y z
N CYS A 1 -4.91 -4.05 -16.19
CA CYS A 1 -5.43 -2.71 -16.52
C CYS A 1 -6.83 -2.79 -17.12
N TRP A 2 -7.57 -1.69 -17.06
CA TRP A 2 -8.93 -1.56 -17.57
C TRP A 2 -8.98 -0.62 -18.77
N GLN A 3 -9.71 -1.03 -19.80
CA GLN A 3 -10.00 -0.20 -20.97
C GLN A 3 -11.34 -0.68 -21.57
N ASN A 4 -12.30 0.23 -21.74
CA ASN A 4 -13.61 -0.06 -22.32
C ASN A 4 -14.30 -1.28 -21.67
N ASP A 5 -14.36 -1.30 -20.34
CA ASP A 5 -14.92 -2.39 -19.52
C ASP A 5 -14.23 -3.78 -19.68
N VAL A 6 -13.06 -3.81 -20.29
CA VAL A 6 -12.23 -5.01 -20.41
C VAL A 6 -11.06 -4.95 -19.47
N CYS A 7 -10.85 -6.00 -18.68
CA CYS A 7 -9.69 -6.16 -17.81
C CYS A 7 -8.61 -6.99 -18.50
N TYR A 8 -7.43 -6.41 -18.64
CA TYR A 8 -6.24 -7.11 -19.16
C TYR A 8 -5.32 -7.49 -18.01
N ILE A 9 -5.03 -8.78 -17.86
CA ILE A 9 -4.13 -9.33 -16.84
C ILE A 9 -2.87 -9.83 -17.55
N LEU A 10 -1.71 -9.29 -17.14
CA LEU A 10 -0.42 -9.74 -17.63
C LEU A 10 0.19 -10.72 -16.62
N LYS A 11 0.38 -11.97 -17.04
CA LYS A 11 0.99 -13.01 -16.20
C LYS A 11 2.51 -12.87 -16.17
N SER A 12 3.11 -13.16 -15.03
CA SER A 12 4.56 -13.02 -14.79
C SER A 12 5.42 -14.02 -15.58
N ASP A 13 4.84 -15.12 -16.04
CA ASP A 13 5.48 -16.12 -16.89
C ASP A 13 5.53 -15.75 -18.38
N PHE A 14 4.92 -14.61 -18.74
CA PHE A 14 4.93 -14.13 -20.12
C PHE A 14 6.34 -13.73 -20.57
N LYS A 15 6.76 -14.27 -21.72
CA LYS A 15 8.05 -13.91 -22.34
C LYS A 15 8.07 -12.39 -22.60
N LYS A 16 9.07 -11.69 -22.10
CA LYS A 16 9.19 -10.21 -22.10
C LYS A 16 8.30 -9.48 -21.04
N PHE A 17 7.83 -10.16 -20.01
CA PHE A 17 7.05 -9.56 -18.94
C PHE A 17 7.73 -8.30 -18.37
N ASP A 18 9.00 -8.39 -17.98
CA ASP A 18 9.73 -7.27 -17.36
C ASP A 18 9.91 -6.08 -18.33
N GLU A 19 10.09 -6.33 -19.63
CA GLU A 19 10.16 -5.27 -20.64
C GLU A 19 8.84 -4.52 -20.80
N LEU A 20 7.72 -5.25 -20.84
CA LEU A 20 6.39 -4.67 -20.97
C LEU A 20 6.01 -3.89 -19.71
N ILE A 21 6.28 -4.43 -18.52
CA ILE A 21 6.05 -3.78 -17.24
C ILE A 21 6.85 -2.48 -17.15
N LYS A 22 8.12 -2.50 -17.54
CA LYS A 22 8.96 -1.30 -17.58
C LYS A 22 8.37 -0.25 -18.50
N LYS A 23 8.06 -0.60 -19.75
CA LYS A 23 7.44 0.31 -20.73
C LYS A 23 6.12 0.89 -20.22
N PHE A 24 5.31 0.10 -19.50
CA PHE A 24 4.04 0.56 -18.94
C PHE A 24 4.26 1.56 -17.79
N PHE A 25 5.07 1.19 -16.80
CA PHE A 25 5.23 2.02 -15.59
C PHE A 25 6.04 3.29 -15.85
N GLU A 26 7.03 3.26 -16.76
CA GLU A 26 7.85 4.43 -17.10
C GLU A 26 7.22 5.34 -18.18
N ASN A 27 6.03 5.05 -18.67
CA ASN A 27 5.34 5.87 -19.67
C ASN A 27 4.53 6.98 -18.99
N ASP A 28 4.91 8.24 -19.20
CA ASP A 28 4.22 9.42 -18.65
C ASP A 28 2.80 9.61 -19.15
N LYS A 29 2.46 9.08 -20.32
CA LYS A 29 1.14 9.24 -20.96
C LYS A 29 0.09 8.27 -20.40
N ILE A 30 0.50 7.27 -19.63
CA ILE A 30 -0.39 6.28 -19.06
C ILE A 30 -0.67 6.64 -17.60
N SER A 31 -1.93 6.87 -17.25
CA SER A 31 -2.36 7.02 -15.85
C SER A 31 -2.36 5.66 -15.15
N LYS A 32 -1.80 5.60 -13.94
CA LYS A 32 -1.74 4.39 -13.12
C LYS A 32 -2.64 4.56 -11.90
N ILE A 33 -3.25 3.46 -11.50
CA ILE A 33 -4.02 3.40 -10.26
C ILE A 33 -3.38 2.31 -9.39
N SER A 34 -3.06 2.67 -8.16
CA SER A 34 -2.50 1.76 -7.16
C SER A 34 -3.43 1.68 -5.95
N ASN A 35 -3.46 0.53 -5.30
CA ASN A 35 -4.05 0.41 -3.97
C ASN A 35 -3.07 0.85 -2.87
N ASP A 36 -1.77 0.63 -3.09
CA ASP A 36 -0.68 1.00 -2.18
C ASP A 36 0.56 1.36 -2.99
N LEU A 37 0.63 2.61 -3.42
CA LEU A 37 1.70 3.11 -4.30
C LEU A 37 3.09 2.97 -3.65
N LYS A 38 3.19 3.14 -2.34
CA LYS A 38 4.47 3.01 -1.65
C LYS A 38 5.01 1.58 -1.72
N PHE A 39 4.14 0.58 -1.57
CA PHE A 39 4.49 -0.83 -1.76
C PHE A 39 4.90 -1.10 -3.21
N ASP A 40 4.14 -0.57 -4.19
CA ASP A 40 4.42 -0.77 -5.61
C ASP A 40 5.77 -0.16 -6.00
N ILE A 41 6.08 1.06 -5.55
CA ILE A 41 7.39 1.70 -5.78
C ILE A 41 8.52 0.82 -5.25
N LYS A 42 8.41 0.32 -4.02
CA LYS A 42 9.45 -0.55 -3.42
C LYS A 42 9.61 -1.86 -4.19
N THR A 43 8.51 -2.44 -4.64
CA THR A 43 8.52 -3.70 -5.39
C THR A 43 9.14 -3.53 -6.78
N LEU A 44 8.76 -2.48 -7.51
CA LEU A 44 9.29 -2.17 -8.83
C LEU A 44 10.76 -1.73 -8.79
N ASN A 45 11.17 -1.05 -7.73
CA ASN A 45 12.57 -0.64 -7.53
C ASN A 45 13.53 -1.85 -7.48
N LYS A 46 13.11 -3.00 -6.94
CA LYS A 46 13.90 -4.24 -6.97
C LYS A 46 14.23 -4.69 -8.39
N LYS A 47 13.39 -4.36 -9.35
CA LYS A 47 13.56 -4.61 -10.79
C LYS A 47 14.16 -3.41 -11.54
N LYS A 48 14.55 -2.34 -10.85
CA LYS A 48 15.03 -1.07 -11.42
C LYS A 48 14.02 -0.44 -12.38
N ILE A 49 12.74 -0.49 -12.02
CA ILE A 49 11.63 0.11 -12.75
C ILE A 49 11.09 1.29 -11.95
N SER A 50 10.96 2.45 -12.59
CA SER A 50 10.38 3.67 -12.01
C SER A 50 8.91 3.82 -12.37
N ILE A 51 8.14 4.53 -11.55
CA ILE A 51 6.74 4.86 -11.84
C ILE A 51 6.64 6.32 -12.26
N HIS A 52 6.22 6.56 -13.50
CA HIS A 52 6.07 7.87 -14.10
C HIS A 52 4.60 8.19 -14.43
N GLY A 53 4.33 9.46 -14.74
CA GLY A 53 3.03 9.96 -15.18
C GLY A 53 2.05 10.21 -14.03
N ASP A 54 0.78 10.34 -14.40
CA ASP A 54 -0.31 10.53 -13.44
C ASP A 54 -0.58 9.25 -12.66
N ILE A 55 -0.61 9.38 -11.33
CA ILE A 55 -0.75 8.24 -10.43
C ILE A 55 -1.84 8.54 -9.41
N PHE A 56 -2.72 7.56 -9.20
CA PHE A 56 -3.76 7.63 -8.19
C PHE A 56 -3.61 6.48 -7.18
N ASP A 57 -3.44 6.81 -5.91
CA ASP A 57 -3.36 5.86 -4.80
C ASP A 57 -4.70 5.84 -4.05
N ILE A 58 -5.32 4.65 -3.95
CA ILE A 58 -6.63 4.47 -3.32
C ILE A 58 -6.57 4.69 -1.81
N LYS A 59 -5.58 4.10 -1.12
CA LYS A 59 -5.44 4.22 0.33
C LYS A 59 -5.21 5.66 0.75
N LEU A 60 -4.31 6.36 0.06
CA LEU A 60 -4.00 7.75 0.35
C LEU A 60 -5.18 8.68 0.09
N ALA A 61 -5.89 8.47 -1.03
CA ALA A 61 -7.09 9.23 -1.34
C ALA A 61 -8.15 9.08 -0.25
N HIS A 62 -8.42 7.84 0.18
CA HIS A 62 -9.38 7.59 1.24
C HIS A 62 -8.91 8.11 2.61
N TYR A 63 -7.61 8.00 2.92
CA TYR A 63 -7.05 8.55 4.16
C TYR A 63 -7.32 10.06 4.30
N LEU A 64 -7.19 10.82 3.22
CA LEU A 64 -7.49 12.25 3.24
C LEU A 64 -8.99 12.54 3.46
N ILE A 65 -9.87 11.70 2.92
CA ILE A 65 -11.32 11.88 3.04
C ILE A 65 -11.81 11.49 4.43
N ASN A 66 -11.32 10.37 4.97
CA ASN A 66 -11.73 9.83 6.25
C ASN A 66 -10.59 9.10 6.96
N PRO A 67 -9.77 9.80 7.76
CA PRO A 67 -8.57 9.24 8.38
C PRO A 67 -8.86 8.21 9.49
N ASP A 68 -10.07 8.22 10.06
CA ASP A 68 -10.38 7.47 11.29
C ASP A 68 -10.79 6.02 11.05
N ILE A 69 -11.00 5.62 9.80
CA ILE A 69 -11.47 4.27 9.46
C ILE A 69 -10.44 3.51 8.61
N SER A 70 -10.59 2.18 8.55
CA SER A 70 -9.69 1.33 7.77
C SER A 70 -9.73 1.66 6.27
N HIS A 71 -8.54 1.71 5.66
CA HIS A 71 -8.34 2.00 4.24
C HIS A 71 -8.06 0.73 3.43
N ASP A 72 -8.37 -0.45 3.98
CA ASP A 72 -8.22 -1.70 3.23
C ASP A 72 -9.29 -1.84 2.14
N LEU A 73 -8.92 -2.55 1.07
CA LEU A 73 -9.73 -2.65 -0.13
C LEU A 73 -11.09 -3.30 0.10
N ILE A 74 -11.19 -4.21 1.06
CA ILE A 74 -12.44 -4.92 1.40
C ILE A 74 -13.43 -3.97 2.04
N ASN A 75 -12.97 -3.19 3.04
CA ASN A 75 -13.81 -2.18 3.69
C ASN A 75 -14.23 -1.09 2.70
N LEU A 76 -13.32 -0.63 1.84
CA LEU A 76 -13.63 0.36 0.82
C LEU A 76 -14.66 -0.17 -0.19
N SER A 77 -14.55 -1.44 -0.60
CA SER A 77 -15.51 -2.03 -1.53
C SER A 77 -16.92 -2.14 -0.92
N SER A 78 -17.00 -2.44 0.37
CA SER A 78 -18.28 -2.49 1.09
C SER A 78 -18.90 -1.09 1.23
N ASN A 79 -18.12 -0.10 1.66
CA ASN A 79 -18.62 1.23 1.97
C ASN A 79 -18.96 2.06 0.74
N TYR A 80 -18.18 1.95 -0.33
CA TYR A 80 -18.33 2.77 -1.55
C TYR A 80 -19.04 2.07 -2.69
N LEU A 81 -18.95 0.76 -2.78
CA LEU A 81 -19.47 -0.01 -3.91
C LEU A 81 -20.65 -0.92 -3.52
N ASN A 82 -21.00 -1.00 -2.23
CA ASN A 82 -21.98 -1.95 -1.67
C ASN A 82 -21.65 -3.42 -2.04
N ILE A 83 -20.36 -3.73 -2.21
CA ILE A 83 -19.88 -5.08 -2.51
C ILE A 83 -19.42 -5.72 -1.21
N SER A 84 -20.21 -6.69 -0.70
CA SER A 84 -19.80 -7.48 0.45
C SER A 84 -18.84 -8.59 0.03
N ILE A 85 -17.56 -8.44 0.34
CA ILE A 85 -16.56 -9.46 0.07
C ILE A 85 -16.42 -10.32 1.33
N ARG A 86 -16.84 -11.60 1.25
CA ARG A 86 -16.71 -12.57 2.35
C ARG A 86 -15.34 -13.26 2.38
N LYS A 87 -14.52 -13.04 1.37
CA LYS A 87 -13.17 -13.58 1.24
C LYS A 87 -12.15 -12.66 1.91
N LYS A 88 -11.02 -13.20 2.34
CA LYS A 88 -9.85 -12.39 2.69
C LYS A 88 -9.27 -11.75 1.43
N PHE A 89 -8.51 -10.66 1.60
CA PHE A 89 -7.90 -9.94 0.46
C PHE A 89 -7.02 -10.86 -0.40
N GLU A 90 -6.27 -11.77 0.24
CA GLU A 90 -5.38 -12.73 -0.42
C GLU A 90 -6.12 -13.78 -1.25
N GLU A 91 -7.42 -13.95 -1.04
CA GLU A 91 -8.28 -14.87 -1.78
C GLU A 91 -8.96 -14.21 -3.00
N LEU A 92 -8.81 -12.89 -3.16
CA LEU A 92 -9.32 -12.17 -4.33
C LEU A 92 -8.42 -12.44 -5.54
N ASN A 93 -9.04 -12.70 -6.67
CA ASN A 93 -8.28 -12.79 -7.91
C ASN A 93 -7.95 -11.40 -8.49
N ASP A 94 -6.96 -11.35 -9.38
CA ASP A 94 -6.46 -10.10 -9.98
C ASP A 94 -7.55 -9.28 -10.70
N TYR A 95 -8.55 -9.94 -11.25
CA TYR A 95 -9.70 -9.29 -11.88
C TYR A 95 -10.58 -8.58 -10.85
N GLU A 96 -10.93 -9.26 -9.75
CA GLU A 96 -11.74 -8.69 -8.67
C GLU A 96 -11.05 -7.46 -8.08
N VAL A 97 -9.76 -7.57 -7.76
CA VAL A 97 -8.94 -6.45 -7.24
C VAL A 97 -8.89 -5.29 -8.22
N SER A 98 -8.57 -5.55 -9.49
CA SER A 98 -8.49 -4.52 -10.53
C SER A 98 -9.81 -3.80 -10.75
N ASN A 99 -10.94 -4.53 -10.73
CA ASN A 99 -12.27 -3.96 -10.89
C ASN A 99 -12.63 -3.03 -9.73
N ILE A 100 -12.39 -3.47 -8.50
CA ILE A 100 -12.64 -2.68 -7.30
C ILE A 100 -11.81 -1.39 -7.32
N ILE A 101 -10.50 -1.48 -7.57
CA ILE A 101 -9.59 -0.33 -7.63
C ILE A 101 -10.04 0.66 -8.71
N TYR A 102 -10.41 0.18 -9.88
CA TYR A 102 -10.87 1.02 -10.98
C TYR A 102 -12.15 1.80 -10.65
N LYS A 103 -13.13 1.13 -10.01
CA LYS A 103 -14.38 1.76 -9.59
C LYS A 103 -14.17 2.74 -8.44
N LEU A 104 -13.36 2.38 -7.45
CA LEU A 104 -13.05 3.24 -6.30
C LEU A 104 -12.35 4.54 -6.72
N LYS A 105 -11.44 4.50 -7.70
CA LYS A 105 -10.78 5.72 -8.19
C LYS A 105 -11.77 6.81 -8.54
N LYS A 106 -12.83 6.47 -9.27
CA LYS A 106 -13.83 7.44 -9.75
C LYS A 106 -14.57 8.10 -8.58
N LEU A 107 -14.97 7.31 -7.59
CA LEU A 107 -15.72 7.79 -6.43
C LEU A 107 -14.81 8.62 -5.51
N LEU A 108 -13.65 8.10 -5.14
CA LEU A 108 -12.71 8.80 -4.26
C LEU A 108 -12.17 10.09 -4.90
N LYS A 109 -11.95 10.12 -6.22
CA LYS A 109 -11.59 11.36 -6.90
C LYS A 109 -12.68 12.42 -6.79
N SER A 110 -13.95 12.03 -7.00
CA SER A 110 -15.10 12.91 -6.83
C SER A 110 -15.20 13.45 -5.39
N ASP A 111 -14.97 12.61 -4.39
CA ASP A 111 -14.99 13.04 -2.98
C ASP A 111 -13.81 14.00 -2.66
N LEU A 112 -12.61 13.73 -3.16
CA LEU A 112 -11.47 14.66 -3.01
C LEU A 112 -11.77 16.04 -3.63
N GLU A 113 -12.46 16.08 -4.78
CA GLU A 113 -12.88 17.32 -5.42
C GLU A 113 -13.96 18.03 -4.58
N LYS A 114 -14.94 17.30 -4.08
CA LYS A 114 -16.04 17.81 -3.24
C LYS A 114 -15.53 18.42 -1.94
N PHE A 115 -14.49 17.84 -1.32
CA PHE A 115 -13.90 18.35 -0.07
C PHE A 115 -12.71 19.32 -0.30
N ASP A 116 -12.50 19.77 -1.54
CA ASP A 116 -11.37 20.66 -1.95
C ASP A 116 -9.97 20.12 -1.59
N GLN A 117 -9.82 18.79 -1.56
CA GLN A 117 -8.57 18.13 -1.18
C GLN A 117 -7.73 17.67 -2.38
N ILE A 118 -8.22 17.81 -3.59
CA ILE A 118 -7.53 17.32 -4.79
C ILE A 118 -6.14 17.97 -4.99
N LYS A 119 -5.98 19.24 -4.62
CA LYS A 119 -4.70 19.94 -4.69
C LYS A 119 -3.71 19.44 -3.62
N LEU A 120 -4.18 19.23 -2.40
CA LEU A 120 -3.39 18.61 -1.32
C LEU A 120 -2.91 17.24 -1.76
N TYR A 121 -3.84 16.40 -2.21
CA TYR A 121 -3.56 15.05 -2.68
C TYR A 121 -2.48 15.03 -3.79
N SER A 122 -2.68 15.80 -4.86
CA SER A 122 -1.82 15.70 -6.05
C SER A 122 -0.49 16.43 -5.92
N LYS A 123 -0.46 17.59 -5.21
CA LYS A 123 0.73 18.46 -5.14
C LYS A 123 1.59 18.22 -3.90
N ILE A 124 1.04 17.64 -2.85
CA ILE A 124 1.76 17.43 -1.59
C ILE A 124 1.85 15.94 -1.27
N GLU A 125 0.73 15.25 -1.12
CA GLU A 125 0.70 13.88 -0.60
C GLU A 125 1.32 12.85 -1.56
N ILE A 126 1.00 12.88 -2.84
CA ILE A 126 1.61 11.96 -3.82
C ILE A 126 3.13 12.19 -3.95
N PRO A 127 3.66 13.42 -4.08
CA PRO A 127 5.11 13.66 -4.01
C PRO A 127 5.75 13.22 -2.70
N LEU A 128 5.12 13.50 -1.56
CA LEU A 128 5.58 13.08 -0.24
C LEU A 128 5.66 11.55 -0.13
N LEU A 129 4.62 10.84 -0.55
CA LEU A 129 4.59 9.38 -0.56
C LEU A 129 5.76 8.79 -1.38
N LYS A 130 6.06 9.37 -2.55
CA LYS A 130 7.22 8.96 -3.37
C LYS A 130 8.55 9.19 -2.63
N THR A 131 8.67 10.29 -1.90
CA THR A 131 9.86 10.60 -1.08
C THR A 131 10.00 9.60 0.06
N LEU A 132 8.93 9.32 0.79
CA LEU A 132 8.91 8.33 1.87
C LEU A 132 9.26 6.92 1.35
N ALA A 133 8.76 6.54 0.17
CA ALA A 133 9.13 5.28 -0.45
C ALA A 133 10.64 5.18 -0.72
N LYS A 134 11.27 6.26 -1.21
CA LYS A 134 12.72 6.32 -1.43
C LYS A 134 13.49 6.23 -0.11
N MET A 135 13.04 6.92 0.93
CA MET A 135 13.67 6.84 2.26
C MET A 135 13.60 5.42 2.83
N GLU A 136 12.48 4.72 2.66
CA GLU A 136 12.32 3.32 3.09
C GLU A 136 13.19 2.35 2.27
N ILE A 137 13.41 2.63 0.98
CA ILE A 137 14.30 1.85 0.13
C ILE A 137 15.76 2.01 0.57
N GLU A 138 16.18 3.24 0.84
CA GLU A 138 17.53 3.56 1.32
C GLU A 138 17.78 2.96 2.71
N GLY A 139 16.77 3.02 3.58
CA GLY A 139 16.83 2.50 4.94
C GLY A 139 17.68 3.36 5.86
N ILE A 140 17.96 2.81 7.06
CA ILE A 140 18.81 3.44 8.08
C ILE A 140 19.81 2.41 8.63
N ASN A 141 20.98 2.88 9.00
CA ASN A 141 21.96 2.03 9.69
C ASN A 141 21.54 1.78 11.13
N LEU A 142 21.54 0.49 11.51
CA LEU A 142 21.24 0.07 12.87
C LEU A 142 22.47 -0.55 13.52
N ASP A 143 22.73 -0.23 14.79
CA ASP A 143 23.68 -0.98 15.60
C ASP A 143 23.07 -2.31 16.05
N ILE A 144 23.24 -3.32 15.21
CA ILE A 144 22.69 -4.67 15.44
C ILE A 144 23.28 -5.30 16.71
N LYS A 145 24.56 -5.00 17.05
CA LYS A 145 25.20 -5.54 18.26
C LYS A 145 24.53 -4.97 19.51
N PHE A 146 24.31 -3.66 19.53
CA PHE A 146 23.60 -3.01 20.62
C PHE A 146 22.17 -3.53 20.76
N LEU A 147 21.43 -3.62 19.66
CA LEU A 147 20.04 -4.12 19.67
C LEU A 147 19.94 -5.56 20.18
N LYS A 148 20.85 -6.45 19.77
CA LYS A 148 20.91 -7.83 20.30
C LYS A 148 21.19 -7.86 21.79
N LYS A 149 22.10 -7.01 22.28
CA LYS A 149 22.41 -6.89 23.72
C LYS A 149 21.20 -6.36 24.50
N LEU A 150 20.55 -5.33 23.98
CA LEU A 150 19.33 -4.75 24.57
C LEU A 150 18.20 -5.78 24.64
N SER A 151 17.93 -6.47 23.54
CA SER A 151 16.90 -7.53 23.47
C SER A 151 17.14 -8.61 24.53
N LYS A 152 18.38 -9.12 24.66
CA LYS A 152 18.72 -10.12 25.67
C LYS A 152 18.51 -9.60 27.10
N ARG A 153 18.92 -8.35 27.37
CA ARG A 153 18.72 -7.74 28.68
C ARG A 153 17.24 -7.61 29.03
N THR A 154 16.46 -7.06 28.09
CA THR A 154 15.02 -6.88 28.27
C THR A 154 14.28 -8.21 28.46
N ALA A 155 14.66 -9.25 27.71
CA ALA A 155 14.10 -10.59 27.90
C ALA A 155 14.37 -11.16 29.29
N ASN A 156 15.61 -11.01 29.81
CA ASN A 156 15.94 -11.45 31.16
C ASN A 156 15.19 -10.65 32.24
N GLU A 157 15.07 -9.34 32.08
CA GLU A 157 14.30 -8.48 32.99
C GLU A 157 12.81 -8.87 32.99
N LEU A 158 12.23 -9.13 31.80
CA LEU A 158 10.85 -9.59 31.66
C LEU A 158 10.63 -10.94 32.39
N ASP A 159 11.52 -11.92 32.19
CA ASP A 159 11.45 -13.23 32.84
C ASP A 159 11.51 -13.10 34.37
N ASN A 160 12.41 -12.26 34.90
CA ASN A 160 12.51 -11.99 36.32
C ASN A 160 11.27 -11.34 36.91
N ILE A 161 10.67 -10.37 36.19
CA ILE A 161 9.43 -9.71 36.60
C ILE A 161 8.26 -10.70 36.57
N THR A 162 8.19 -11.50 35.52
CA THR A 162 7.14 -12.53 35.35
C THR A 162 7.18 -13.53 36.52
N LYS A 163 8.39 -14.04 36.88
CA LYS A 163 8.56 -14.93 38.03
C LYS A 163 8.10 -14.29 39.35
N LYS A 164 8.48 -13.04 39.58
CA LYS A 164 8.03 -12.31 40.77
C LYS A 164 6.49 -12.13 40.85
N ILE A 165 5.86 -11.90 39.70
CA ILE A 165 4.40 -11.78 39.61
C ILE A 165 3.76 -13.12 40.01
N TYR A 166 4.23 -14.25 39.46
CA TYR A 166 3.69 -15.57 39.84
C TYR A 166 3.94 -15.94 41.27
N GLU A 167 5.13 -15.64 41.83
CA GLU A 167 5.43 -15.84 43.24
C GLU A 167 4.50 -15.04 44.15
N LEU A 168 4.12 -13.81 43.78
CA LEU A 168 3.23 -12.96 44.52
C LEU A 168 1.75 -13.32 44.36
N SER A 169 1.36 -13.86 43.22
CA SER A 169 -0.02 -14.31 42.93
C SER A 169 -0.34 -15.67 43.53
N GLY A 170 0.69 -16.44 43.89
CA GLY A 170 0.52 -17.82 44.41
C GLY A 170 0.22 -18.85 43.35
N GLU A 171 0.58 -18.57 42.10
CA GLU A 171 0.47 -19.48 40.94
C GLU A 171 1.82 -20.13 40.59
#